data_63c712dd257ddd6f64e8c7a4e735bf65
#
_entry.id   63c712dd257ddd6f64e8c7a4e735bf65
#
_cell.length_a   1.000
_cell.length_b   1.000
_cell.length_c   1.000
_cell.angle_alpha   90.00
_cell.angle_beta   90.00
_cell.angle_gamma   90.00
#
_symmetry.space_group_name_H-M   'P 1'
#
loop_
_entity.id
_entity.type
_entity.pdbx_description
1 polymer ?
#
loop_
_entity_poly.entity_id
_entity_poly.type
_entity_poly.pdbx_seq_one_letter_code
_entity_poly.pdbx_strand_id
1 'polypeptide(L)'
;MCLASNAYTRVQAVAITHQGGTLWAVQYHPEYDLHELARLMHCRTQKLIGLSFFADETDATNYIARLETLHSDPTRKDLAWQLGIDSDVMNADVRTLEVRNWIEQLVLPKMRR
;
A
#
# COMPACT_ATOMS: atom_id res chain seq x y z
N MET A 1 -8.74 10.52 -16.19
CA MET A 1 -7.59 11.35 -15.76
C MET A 1 -6.68 10.50 -14.89
N CYS A 2 -5.42 10.42 -15.27
CA CYS A 2 -4.43 9.72 -14.48
C CYS A 2 -4.04 10.56 -13.26
N LEU A 3 -4.13 10.01 -12.06
CA LEU A 3 -3.83 10.69 -10.80
C LEU A 3 -2.43 10.36 -10.26
N ALA A 4 -1.90 9.19 -10.57
CA ALA A 4 -0.59 8.75 -10.13
C ALA A 4 0.03 7.76 -11.11
N SER A 5 1.36 7.81 -11.22
CA SER A 5 2.14 6.92 -12.07
C SER A 5 3.53 6.69 -11.47
N ASN A 6 4.24 5.67 -11.95
CA ASN A 6 5.64 5.45 -11.62
C ASN A 6 6.40 4.88 -12.82
N ALA A 7 7.69 4.59 -12.63
CA ALA A 7 8.55 4.09 -13.72
C ALA A 7 8.15 2.70 -14.24
N TYR A 8 7.44 1.92 -13.46
CA TYR A 8 7.07 0.54 -13.79
C TYR A 8 5.65 0.43 -14.32
N THR A 9 4.73 1.29 -13.84
CA THR A 9 3.33 1.25 -14.23
C THR A 9 2.85 2.67 -14.53
N ARG A 10 2.43 2.87 -15.76
CA ARG A 10 1.99 4.18 -16.24
C ARG A 10 0.79 4.73 -15.49
N VAL A 11 -0.14 3.85 -15.08
CA VAL A 11 -1.34 4.24 -14.35
C VAL A 11 -1.39 3.48 -13.04
N GLN A 12 -1.12 4.18 -11.93
CA GLN A 12 -1.25 3.64 -10.57
C GLN A 12 -2.57 4.07 -9.93
N ALA A 13 -3.07 5.23 -10.27
CA ALA A 13 -4.36 5.73 -9.80
C ALA A 13 -5.03 6.52 -10.92
N VAL A 14 -6.37 6.42 -11.01
CA VAL A 14 -7.15 7.04 -12.08
C VAL A 14 -8.51 7.49 -11.55
N ALA A 15 -8.99 8.63 -12.07
CA ALA A 15 -10.37 9.08 -11.91
C ALA A 15 -11.08 8.99 -13.26
N ILE A 16 -12.23 8.32 -13.30
CA ILE A 16 -13.01 8.12 -14.51
C ILE A 16 -14.41 8.68 -14.29
N THR A 17 -14.87 9.52 -15.21
CA THR A 17 -16.25 10.03 -15.22
C THR A 17 -16.97 9.49 -16.44
N HIS A 18 -18.12 8.87 -16.22
CA HIS A 18 -18.92 8.29 -17.29
C HIS A 18 -20.40 8.34 -16.90
N GLN A 19 -21.24 8.85 -17.81
CA GLN A 19 -22.68 8.93 -17.62
C GLN A 19 -23.13 9.56 -16.28
N GLY A 20 -22.43 10.61 -15.86
CA GLY A 20 -22.75 11.34 -14.63
C GLY A 20 -22.21 10.68 -13.35
N GLY A 21 -21.57 9.52 -13.46
CA GLY A 21 -20.91 8.86 -12.35
C GLY A 21 -19.40 9.08 -12.37
N THR A 22 -18.76 9.04 -11.21
CA THR A 22 -17.31 9.15 -11.08
C THR A 22 -16.76 7.96 -10.30
N LEU A 23 -15.69 7.34 -10.83
CA LEU A 23 -14.97 6.24 -10.21
C LEU A 23 -13.53 6.65 -9.96
N TRP A 24 -13.03 6.39 -8.75
CA TRP A 24 -11.61 6.44 -8.47
C TRP A 24 -11.08 5.00 -8.31
N ALA A 25 -9.98 4.71 -8.96
CA ALA A 25 -9.34 3.40 -8.91
C ALA A 25 -7.85 3.54 -8.61
N VAL A 26 -7.33 2.63 -7.78
CA VAL A 26 -5.91 2.55 -7.46
C VAL A 26 -5.43 1.12 -7.62
N GLN A 27 -4.16 0.93 -8.00
CA GLN A 27 -3.54 -0.38 -8.12
C GLN A 27 -2.85 -0.84 -6.85
N TYR A 28 -2.55 0.07 -5.94
CA TYR A 28 -1.92 -0.22 -4.67
C TYR A 28 -2.98 -0.37 -3.57
N HIS A 29 -2.54 -0.81 -2.40
CA HIS A 29 -3.41 -1.04 -1.25
C HIS A 29 -3.14 -0.01 -0.13
N PRO A 30 -3.79 1.16 -0.15
CA PRO A 30 -3.59 2.18 0.88
C PRO A 30 -4.12 1.75 2.25
N GLU A 31 -5.01 0.76 2.30
CA GLU A 31 -5.58 0.22 3.53
C GLU A 31 -4.65 -0.75 4.27
N TYR A 32 -3.62 -1.28 3.61
CA TYR A 32 -2.72 -2.24 4.23
C TYR A 32 -1.68 -1.55 5.12
N ASP A 33 -1.54 -2.02 6.36
CA ASP A 33 -0.41 -1.68 7.20
C ASP A 33 0.73 -2.69 7.02
N LEU A 34 1.84 -2.51 7.75
CA LEU A 34 3.00 -3.40 7.62
C LEU A 34 2.72 -4.82 8.12
N HIS A 35 1.87 -4.96 9.13
CA HIS A 35 1.48 -6.27 9.64
C HIS A 35 0.68 -7.06 8.59
N GLU A 36 -0.30 -6.43 7.97
CA GLU A 36 -1.10 -7.06 6.91
C GLU A 36 -0.22 -7.44 5.72
N LEU A 37 0.70 -6.56 5.33
CA LEU A 37 1.66 -6.84 4.26
C LEU A 37 2.55 -8.03 4.63
N ALA A 38 3.06 -8.07 5.86
CA ALA A 38 3.89 -9.17 6.36
C ALA A 38 3.14 -10.51 6.32
N ARG A 39 1.87 -10.52 6.74
CA ARG A 39 1.03 -11.73 6.70
C ARG A 39 0.74 -12.17 5.26
N LEU A 40 0.49 -11.24 4.37
CA LEU A 40 0.28 -11.54 2.96
C LEU A 40 1.54 -12.15 2.32
N MET A 41 2.71 -11.57 2.60
CA MET A 41 3.98 -12.11 2.12
C MET A 41 4.27 -13.50 2.68
N HIS A 42 3.95 -13.75 3.93
CA HIS A 42 4.08 -15.07 4.54
C HIS A 42 3.26 -16.12 3.78
N CYS A 43 2.01 -15.82 3.48
CA CYS A 43 1.14 -16.71 2.72
C CYS A 43 1.61 -16.97 1.29
N ARG A 44 2.39 -16.05 0.72
CA ARG A 44 2.85 -16.09 -0.68
C ARG A 44 4.35 -16.29 -0.81
N THR A 45 5.02 -16.75 0.23
CA THR A 45 6.48 -16.90 0.27
C THR A 45 7.01 -17.69 -0.92
N GLN A 46 6.42 -18.83 -1.25
CA GLN A 46 6.90 -19.69 -2.35
C GLN A 46 6.74 -19.00 -3.71
N LYS A 47 5.64 -18.29 -3.91
CA LYS A 47 5.42 -17.53 -5.14
C LYS A 47 6.45 -16.40 -5.28
N LEU A 48 6.73 -15.69 -4.20
CA LEU A 48 7.69 -14.58 -4.20
C LEU A 48 9.14 -15.08 -4.41
N ILE A 49 9.48 -16.25 -3.90
CA ILE A 49 10.74 -16.90 -4.22
C ILE A 49 10.81 -17.23 -5.70
N GLY A 50 9.76 -17.82 -6.25
CA GLY A 50 9.68 -18.15 -7.69
C GLY A 50 9.79 -16.93 -8.59
N LEU A 51 9.33 -15.76 -8.15
CA LEU A 51 9.46 -14.48 -8.85
C LEU A 51 10.79 -13.75 -8.58
N SER A 52 11.71 -14.38 -7.86
CA SER A 52 13.02 -13.82 -7.49
C SER A 52 12.94 -12.60 -6.57
N PHE A 53 11.81 -12.37 -5.89
CA PHE A 53 11.70 -11.32 -4.89
C PHE A 53 12.48 -11.69 -3.63
N PHE A 54 12.41 -12.96 -3.21
CA PHE A 54 13.25 -13.54 -2.16
C PHE A 54 14.17 -14.59 -2.75
N ALA A 55 15.38 -14.68 -2.22
CA ALA A 55 16.35 -15.69 -2.64
C ALA A 55 15.93 -17.10 -2.19
N ASP A 56 15.46 -17.22 -0.94
CA ASP A 56 15.05 -18.46 -0.30
C ASP A 56 14.09 -18.18 0.88
N GLU A 57 13.68 -19.23 1.59
CA GLU A 57 12.79 -19.11 2.75
C GLU A 57 13.41 -18.33 3.90
N THR A 58 14.71 -18.43 4.10
CA THR A 58 15.41 -17.66 5.16
C THR A 58 15.37 -16.16 4.85
N ASP A 59 15.62 -15.79 3.61
CA ASP A 59 15.52 -14.41 3.17
C ASP A 59 14.10 -13.86 3.37
N ALA A 60 13.08 -14.63 2.98
CA ALA A 60 11.68 -14.27 3.18
C ALA A 60 11.34 -14.09 4.66
N THR A 61 11.74 -15.04 5.51
CA THR A 61 11.49 -14.99 6.95
C THR A 61 12.12 -13.76 7.58
N ASN A 62 13.36 -13.44 7.22
CA ASN A 62 14.05 -12.27 7.74
C ASN A 62 13.40 -10.96 7.30
N TYR A 63 12.96 -10.87 6.06
CA TYR A 63 12.26 -9.69 5.54
C TYR A 63 10.93 -9.47 6.27
N ILE A 64 10.14 -10.53 6.40
CA ILE A 64 8.84 -10.51 7.09
C ILE A 64 9.02 -10.12 8.56
N ALA A 65 10.05 -10.66 9.23
CA ALA A 65 10.36 -10.31 10.62
C ALA A 65 10.71 -8.83 10.77
N ARG A 66 11.42 -8.24 9.82
CA ARG A 66 11.73 -6.80 9.83
C ARG A 66 10.47 -5.95 9.66
N LEU A 67 9.55 -6.33 8.79
CA LEU A 67 8.27 -5.65 8.64
C LEU A 67 7.46 -5.68 9.93
N GLU A 68 7.36 -6.84 10.58
CA GLU A 68 6.63 -6.99 11.85
C GLU A 68 7.29 -6.20 12.97
N THR A 69 8.61 -6.18 13.04
CA THR A 69 9.35 -5.41 14.04
C THR A 69 9.11 -3.91 13.85
N LEU A 70 9.18 -3.42 12.62
CA LEU A 70 8.92 -2.02 12.33
C LEU A 70 7.46 -1.64 12.63
N HIS A 71 6.52 -2.53 12.35
CA HIS A 71 5.10 -2.31 12.68
C HIS A 71 4.92 -2.15 14.20
N SER A 72 5.57 -3.01 15.00
CA SER A 72 5.49 -2.97 16.46
C SER A 72 6.23 -1.79 17.07
N ASP A 73 7.30 -1.34 16.44
CA ASP A 73 8.13 -0.21 16.89
C ASP A 73 8.43 0.74 15.72
N PRO A 74 7.52 1.70 15.45
CA PRO A 74 7.70 2.65 14.35
C PRO A 74 8.90 3.59 14.51
N THR A 75 9.54 3.62 15.67
CA THR A 75 10.74 4.45 15.91
C THR A 75 12.01 3.84 15.33
N ARG A 76 11.97 2.59 14.87
CA ARG A 76 13.10 1.87 14.26
C ARG A 76 13.39 2.41 12.86
N LYS A 77 14.04 3.58 12.81
CA LYS A 77 14.39 4.24 11.54
C LYS A 77 15.41 3.46 10.72
N ASP A 78 16.25 2.66 11.38
CA ASP A 78 17.18 1.75 10.72
C ASP A 78 16.45 0.73 9.85
N LEU A 79 15.37 0.12 10.36
CA LEU A 79 14.56 -0.83 9.62
C LEU A 79 13.75 -0.13 8.51
N ALA A 80 13.19 1.04 8.78
CA ALA A 80 12.47 1.82 7.78
C ALA A 80 13.38 2.14 6.60
N TRP A 81 14.61 2.55 6.86
CA TRP A 81 15.60 2.83 5.81
C TRP A 81 15.97 1.58 5.02
N GLN A 82 16.25 0.45 5.71
CA GLN A 82 16.58 -0.82 5.05
C GLN A 82 15.46 -1.32 4.15
N LEU A 83 14.20 -1.12 4.55
CA LEU A 83 13.02 -1.57 3.81
C LEU A 83 12.54 -0.54 2.78
N GLY A 84 13.12 0.66 2.76
CA GLY A 84 12.69 1.74 1.86
C GLY A 84 11.31 2.30 2.20
N ILE A 85 10.95 2.31 3.48
CA ILE A 85 9.62 2.74 3.97
C ILE A 85 9.75 4.11 4.64
N ASP A 86 8.89 5.03 4.23
CA ASP A 86 8.84 6.39 4.78
C ASP A 86 7.52 6.65 5.54
N SER A 87 7.31 7.91 5.93
CA SER A 87 6.12 8.32 6.68
C SER A 87 4.83 8.17 5.88
N ASP A 88 4.90 8.18 4.55
CA ASP A 88 3.71 7.98 3.70
C ASP A 88 3.11 6.60 3.89
N VAL A 89 3.93 5.61 4.20
CA VAL A 89 3.49 4.25 4.50
C VAL A 89 3.22 4.07 5.99
N MET A 90 4.06 4.63 6.86
CA MET A 90 3.99 4.43 8.31
C MET A 90 2.86 5.20 8.98
N ASN A 91 2.57 6.41 8.51
CA ASN A 91 1.51 7.24 9.08
C ASN A 91 0.16 6.83 8.48
N ALA A 92 -0.74 6.30 9.31
CA ALA A 92 -2.04 5.82 8.87
C ALA A 92 -2.88 6.93 8.22
N ASP A 93 -2.81 8.15 8.73
CA ASP A 93 -3.58 9.28 8.19
C ASP A 93 -3.09 9.66 6.78
N VAL A 94 -1.78 9.60 6.54
CA VAL A 94 -1.21 9.85 5.21
C VAL A 94 -1.49 8.68 4.27
N ARG A 95 -1.25 7.46 4.71
CA ARG A 95 -1.46 6.25 3.90
C ARG A 95 -2.89 6.11 3.41
N THR A 96 -3.87 6.43 4.25
CA THR A 96 -5.30 6.27 3.94
C THR A 96 -5.96 7.55 3.44
N LEU A 97 -5.18 8.57 3.10
CA LEU A 97 -5.71 9.88 2.69
C LEU A 97 -6.58 9.78 1.43
N GLU A 98 -6.21 8.93 0.47
CA GLU A 98 -7.01 8.74 -0.75
C GLU A 98 -8.40 8.19 -0.44
N VAL A 99 -8.50 7.25 0.49
CA VAL A 99 -9.78 6.67 0.92
C VAL A 99 -10.63 7.74 1.59
N ARG A 100 -10.03 8.53 2.48
CA ARG A 100 -10.72 9.65 3.14
C ARG A 100 -11.23 10.66 2.10
N ASN A 101 -10.38 11.05 1.17
CA ASN A 101 -10.75 12.00 0.12
C ASN A 101 -11.91 11.46 -0.73
N TRP A 102 -11.88 10.18 -1.06
CA TRP A 102 -12.96 9.55 -1.81
C TRP A 102 -14.28 9.61 -1.03
N ILE A 103 -14.26 9.29 0.24
CA ILE A 103 -15.45 9.35 1.09
C ILE A 103 -15.98 10.79 1.18
N GLU A 104 -15.10 11.75 1.50
CA GLU A 104 -15.50 13.14 1.74
C GLU A 104 -15.94 13.86 0.46
N GLN A 105 -15.31 13.58 -0.68
CA GLN A 105 -15.53 14.32 -1.91
C GLN A 105 -16.52 13.65 -2.86
N LEU A 106 -16.66 12.33 -2.82
CA LEU A 106 -17.57 11.60 -3.72
C LEU A 106 -18.75 10.96 -3.01
N VAL A 107 -18.52 10.26 -1.91
CA VAL A 107 -19.56 9.45 -1.25
C VAL A 107 -20.52 10.34 -0.46
N LEU A 108 -19.99 11.10 0.50
CA LEU A 108 -20.83 11.93 1.38
C LEU A 108 -21.65 13.00 0.64
N PRO A 109 -21.12 13.72 -0.35
CA PRO A 109 -21.92 14.69 -1.09
C PRO A 109 -23.13 14.08 -1.80
N LYS A 110 -22.98 12.85 -2.31
CA LYS A 110 -24.09 12.13 -2.96
C LYS A 110 -25.13 11.61 -1.98
N MET A 111 -24.71 11.23 -0.78
CA MET A 111 -25.62 10.76 0.27
C MET A 111 -26.50 11.87 0.86
N ARG A 112 -26.06 13.13 0.73
CA ARG A 112 -26.80 14.30 1.26
C ARG A 112 -27.86 14.85 0.31
N ARG A 113 -28.01 14.28 -0.87
CA ARG A 113 -29.00 14.68 -1.88
C ARG A 113 -30.36 14.05 -1.63
#